data_9c9456a75922641cfa2a585c4c47ca83
#
_entry.id   9c9456a75922641cfa2a585c4c47ca83
#
_cell.length_a   1.000
_cell.length_b   1.000
_cell.length_c   1.000
_cell.angle_alpha   90.00
_cell.angle_beta   90.00
_cell.angle_gamma   90.00
#
_symmetry.space_group_name_H-M   'P 1'
#
loop_
_entity.id
_entity.type
_entity.pdbx_description
1 polymer ?
#
loop_
_entity_poly.entity_id
_entity_poly.type
_entity_poly.pdbx_seq_one_letter_code
_entity_poly.pdbx_strand_id
1 'polypeptide(L)'
;MAKENDILVIECNLRASRSFPFVSKVLKMNLIELATRVMLGEDVKAPDKSAFDLDYVGIKASQFSFSRLLKADPVLGVDMASTGEVGCLGDDTAEAILKSMISVGYKIPGKSLLLSTGDGKQKAEMLEACKILSKKGYTLYATGGTYRYLKDNNIPATLVYWPSEKGMQPQATDLIQNKMIDMVVNIPKNLTQTELDNGYKVRRASVDFNIPLLTNARLASAFINAFCTINEDDIQIKSWDEY
;
A
#
# COMPACT_ATOMS: atom_id res chain seq x y z
N MET A 1 4.83 17.42 -13.05
CA MET A 1 6.13 17.11 -12.39
C MET A 1 6.63 18.39 -11.74
N ALA A 2 7.07 18.32 -10.48
CA ALA A 2 7.64 19.48 -9.79
C ALA A 2 9.15 19.25 -9.59
N LYS A 3 9.97 20.25 -9.92
CA LYS A 3 11.41 20.26 -9.70
C LYS A 3 11.80 21.66 -9.23
N GLU A 4 12.34 21.75 -8.01
CA GLU A 4 12.62 23.03 -7.35
C GLU A 4 11.33 23.87 -7.28
N ASN A 5 11.30 25.05 -7.91
CA ASN A 5 10.11 25.92 -7.98
C ASN A 5 9.35 25.81 -9.32
N ASP A 6 9.79 24.93 -10.22
CA ASP A 6 9.19 24.78 -11.54
C ASP A 6 8.13 23.66 -11.54
N ILE A 7 7.00 23.98 -12.18
CA ILE A 7 5.93 23.01 -12.43
C ILE A 7 5.88 22.72 -13.93
N LEU A 8 6.16 21.47 -14.28
CA LEU A 8 6.13 20.99 -15.67
C LEU A 8 4.90 20.13 -15.91
N VAL A 9 4.10 20.47 -16.91
CA VAL A 9 3.00 19.64 -17.37
C VAL A 9 3.57 18.51 -18.22
N ILE A 10 3.22 17.26 -17.90
CA ILE A 10 3.63 16.08 -18.66
C ILE A 10 2.57 15.77 -19.72
N GLU A 11 1.29 15.75 -19.32
CA GLU A 11 0.15 15.51 -20.21
C GLU A 11 -1.12 16.13 -19.64
N CYS A 12 -2.12 16.27 -20.49
CA CYS A 12 -3.48 16.66 -20.09
C CYS A 12 -4.49 15.68 -20.70
N ASN A 13 -5.27 15.02 -19.85
CA ASN A 13 -6.33 14.10 -20.30
C ASN A 13 -7.66 14.85 -20.35
N LEU A 14 -8.17 15.12 -21.57
CA LEU A 14 -9.42 15.83 -21.81
C LEU A 14 -10.65 14.90 -21.67
N ARG A 15 -10.72 14.21 -20.54
CA ARG A 15 -11.84 13.28 -20.22
C ARG A 15 -12.02 13.17 -18.72
N ALA A 16 -13.21 12.74 -18.27
CA ALA A 16 -13.39 12.34 -16.88
C ALA A 16 -12.54 11.11 -16.55
N SER A 17 -12.03 11.05 -15.33
CA SER A 17 -11.28 9.92 -14.78
C SER A 17 -12.14 9.12 -13.81
N ARG A 18 -11.72 7.91 -13.46
CA ARG A 18 -12.39 7.10 -12.41
C ARG A 18 -12.33 7.77 -11.02
N SER A 19 -11.41 8.72 -10.81
CA SER A 19 -11.34 9.49 -9.58
C SER A 19 -12.46 10.52 -9.46
N PHE A 20 -13.05 10.99 -10.55
CA PHE A 20 -14.12 12.00 -10.52
C PHE A 20 -15.35 11.57 -9.70
N PRO A 21 -15.94 10.36 -9.92
CA PRO A 21 -17.05 9.89 -9.09
C PRO A 21 -16.68 9.73 -7.62
N PHE A 22 -15.45 9.27 -7.34
CA PHE A 22 -14.95 9.13 -5.98
C PHE A 22 -14.86 10.50 -5.28
N VAL A 23 -14.18 11.46 -5.91
CA VAL A 23 -14.03 12.82 -5.35
C VAL A 23 -15.39 13.49 -5.17
N SER A 24 -16.31 13.33 -6.14
CA SER A 24 -17.68 13.85 -6.05
C SER A 24 -18.43 13.32 -4.83
N LYS A 25 -18.28 12.01 -4.54
CA LYS A 25 -18.88 11.40 -3.34
C LYS A 25 -18.22 11.88 -2.06
N VAL A 26 -16.87 11.94 -2.02
CA VAL A 26 -16.12 12.42 -0.85
C VAL A 26 -16.52 13.86 -0.51
N LEU A 27 -16.63 14.73 -1.50
CA LEU A 27 -17.03 16.14 -1.31
C LEU A 27 -18.55 16.33 -1.15
N LYS A 28 -19.36 15.27 -1.31
CA LYS A 28 -20.82 15.34 -1.39
C LYS A 28 -21.31 16.37 -2.41
N MET A 29 -20.62 16.46 -3.53
CA MET A 29 -20.86 17.42 -4.59
C MET A 29 -20.71 16.74 -5.96
N ASN A 30 -21.71 16.88 -6.81
CA ASN A 30 -21.67 16.34 -8.17
C ASN A 30 -20.77 17.20 -9.08
N LEU A 31 -19.47 16.92 -9.06
CA LEU A 31 -18.51 17.68 -9.87
C LEU A 31 -18.72 17.52 -11.37
N ILE A 32 -19.31 16.41 -11.84
CA ILE A 32 -19.60 16.21 -13.27
C ILE A 32 -20.75 17.10 -13.69
N GLU A 33 -21.81 17.20 -12.91
CA GLU A 33 -22.91 18.11 -13.15
C GLU A 33 -22.41 19.56 -13.17
N LEU A 34 -21.64 19.94 -12.15
CA LEU A 34 -21.05 21.28 -12.05
C LEU A 34 -20.23 21.64 -13.29
N ALA A 35 -19.34 20.74 -13.71
CA ALA A 35 -18.53 20.94 -14.91
C ALA A 35 -19.40 21.03 -16.18
N THR A 36 -20.43 20.20 -16.30
CA THR A 36 -21.35 20.23 -17.45
C THR A 36 -22.09 21.56 -17.53
N ARG A 37 -22.60 22.05 -16.42
CA ARG A 37 -23.30 23.35 -16.37
C ARG A 37 -22.38 24.50 -16.77
N VAL A 38 -21.12 24.50 -16.28
CA VAL A 38 -20.11 25.48 -16.72
C VAL A 38 -19.84 25.41 -18.22
N MET A 39 -19.71 24.18 -18.78
CA MET A 39 -19.52 24.00 -20.23
C MET A 39 -20.71 24.50 -21.07
N LEU A 40 -21.92 24.45 -20.50
CA LEU A 40 -23.14 24.99 -21.15
C LEU A 40 -23.28 26.51 -21.00
N GLY A 41 -22.34 27.18 -20.34
CA GLY A 41 -22.35 28.63 -20.14
C GLY A 41 -23.28 29.09 -19.04
N GLU A 42 -23.71 28.19 -18.14
CA GLU A 42 -24.51 28.58 -16.97
C GLU A 42 -23.61 29.29 -15.93
N ASP A 43 -24.19 30.26 -15.23
CA ASP A 43 -23.56 30.90 -14.09
C ASP A 43 -23.65 29.98 -12.87
N VAL A 44 -22.52 29.32 -12.57
CA VAL A 44 -22.43 28.35 -11.49
C VAL A 44 -21.62 28.93 -10.33
N LYS A 45 -22.20 28.96 -9.15
CA LYS A 45 -21.49 29.39 -7.94
C LYS A 45 -20.35 28.39 -7.64
N ALA A 46 -19.17 28.94 -7.33
CA ALA A 46 -18.08 28.15 -6.82
C ALA A 46 -18.50 27.43 -5.52
N PRO A 47 -18.05 26.19 -5.30
CA PRO A 47 -18.27 25.51 -4.03
C PRO A 47 -17.72 26.29 -2.86
N ASP A 48 -18.45 26.32 -1.77
CA ASP A 48 -18.06 26.98 -0.52
C ASP A 48 -17.23 26.07 0.41
N LYS A 49 -17.08 24.80 0.05
CA LYS A 49 -16.32 23.79 0.79
C LYS A 49 -15.15 23.28 -0.01
N SER A 50 -14.06 23.01 0.68
CA SER A 50 -12.88 22.33 0.14
C SER A 50 -12.70 20.95 0.80
N ALA A 51 -11.80 20.14 0.25
CA ALA A 51 -11.44 18.86 0.86
C ALA A 51 -10.79 19.00 2.26
N PHE A 52 -10.30 20.19 2.62
CA PHE A 52 -9.73 20.46 3.92
C PHE A 52 -10.77 20.79 5.00
N ASP A 53 -12.03 21.01 4.59
CA ASP A 53 -13.14 21.32 5.51
C ASP A 53 -13.91 20.06 5.94
N LEU A 54 -13.44 18.88 5.52
CA LEU A 54 -14.05 17.59 5.85
C LEU A 54 -13.52 17.08 7.20
N ASP A 55 -14.39 16.54 8.01
CA ASP A 55 -14.10 15.89 9.29
C ASP A 55 -13.94 14.38 9.18
N TYR A 56 -13.85 13.87 7.95
CA TYR A 56 -13.58 12.47 7.62
C TYR A 56 -12.55 12.35 6.50
N VAL A 57 -12.03 11.15 6.28
CA VAL A 57 -10.99 10.86 5.30
C VAL A 57 -11.52 9.93 4.21
N GLY A 58 -11.31 10.31 2.94
CA GLY A 58 -11.57 9.46 1.78
C GLY A 58 -10.30 8.87 1.20
N ILE A 59 -10.25 7.56 1.04
CA ILE A 59 -9.13 6.85 0.41
C ILE A 59 -9.63 6.02 -0.77
N LYS A 60 -8.91 6.14 -1.89
CA LYS A 60 -9.10 5.31 -3.08
C LYS A 60 -7.94 4.32 -3.19
N ALA A 61 -8.23 3.03 -3.09
CA ALA A 61 -7.27 1.95 -3.28
C ALA A 61 -7.44 1.29 -4.64
N SER A 62 -6.32 0.97 -5.29
CA SER A 62 -6.30 0.27 -6.57
C SER A 62 -6.32 -1.23 -6.37
N GLN A 63 -7.07 -1.93 -7.25
CA GLN A 63 -7.07 -3.37 -7.36
C GLN A 63 -6.12 -3.82 -8.47
N PHE A 64 -5.39 -4.92 -8.26
CA PHE A 64 -4.47 -5.49 -9.22
C PHE A 64 -4.77 -6.97 -9.43
N SER A 65 -4.64 -7.44 -10.68
CA SER A 65 -4.92 -8.84 -11.05
C SER A 65 -3.66 -9.67 -11.25
N PHE A 66 -2.60 -9.41 -10.49
CA PHE A 66 -1.33 -10.15 -10.63
C PHE A 66 -1.45 -11.65 -10.35
N SER A 67 -2.44 -12.09 -9.58
CA SER A 67 -2.75 -13.51 -9.38
C SER A 67 -3.19 -14.22 -10.66
N ARG A 68 -3.74 -13.48 -11.63
CA ARG A 68 -4.19 -14.00 -12.94
C ARG A 68 -3.11 -13.84 -14.02
N LEU A 69 -2.12 -13.00 -13.81
CA LEU A 69 -1.04 -12.72 -14.72
C LEU A 69 0.19 -13.55 -14.32
N LEU A 70 0.26 -14.77 -14.86
CA LEU A 70 1.37 -15.67 -14.58
C LEU A 70 2.71 -15.04 -14.95
N LYS A 71 3.70 -15.17 -14.09
CA LYS A 71 5.06 -14.64 -14.23
C LYS A 71 5.20 -13.11 -14.25
N ALA A 72 4.12 -12.34 -14.19
CA ALA A 72 4.23 -10.89 -14.06
C ALA A 72 4.83 -10.51 -12.69
N ASP A 73 5.77 -9.57 -12.69
CA ASP A 73 6.31 -9.01 -11.44
C ASP A 73 5.30 -8.02 -10.86
N PRO A 74 4.83 -8.21 -9.62
CA PRO A 74 3.87 -7.30 -8.99
C PRO A 74 4.47 -5.99 -8.48
N VAL A 75 5.67 -5.61 -8.88
CA VAL A 75 6.21 -4.27 -8.63
C VAL A 75 5.46 -3.23 -9.46
N LEU A 76 4.99 -2.20 -8.80
CA LEU A 76 4.34 -1.08 -9.46
C LEU A 76 5.38 -0.08 -9.96
N GLY A 77 5.30 0.25 -11.24
CA GLY A 77 6.12 1.25 -11.91
C GLY A 77 5.32 2.49 -12.28
N VAL A 78 5.76 3.17 -13.33
CA VAL A 78 5.09 4.34 -13.90
C VAL A 78 3.87 3.98 -14.74
N ASP A 79 3.71 2.69 -15.06
CA ASP A 79 2.60 2.17 -15.86
C ASP A 79 1.34 2.02 -15.03
N MET A 80 0.18 2.16 -15.67
CA MET A 80 -1.12 1.95 -15.05
C MET A 80 -1.49 0.47 -15.12
N ALA A 81 -1.17 -0.29 -14.07
CA ALA A 81 -1.42 -1.73 -13.97
C ALA A 81 -2.72 -2.09 -13.22
N SER A 82 -3.44 -1.10 -12.70
CA SER A 82 -4.68 -1.33 -11.94
C SER A 82 -5.81 -1.86 -12.82
N THR A 83 -6.56 -2.84 -12.30
CA THR A 83 -7.72 -3.47 -12.96
C THR A 83 -9.05 -3.06 -12.37
N GLY A 84 -9.05 -2.34 -11.28
CA GLY A 84 -10.21 -1.81 -10.59
C GLY A 84 -9.81 -0.84 -9.49
N GLU A 85 -10.78 -0.28 -8.80
CA GLU A 85 -10.57 0.70 -7.74
C GLU A 85 -11.70 0.60 -6.70
N VAL A 86 -11.37 0.83 -5.44
CA VAL A 86 -12.33 0.92 -4.33
C VAL A 86 -12.15 2.28 -3.65
N GLY A 87 -13.25 2.94 -3.33
CA GLY A 87 -13.26 4.14 -2.51
C GLY A 87 -13.88 3.86 -1.15
N CYS A 88 -13.19 4.23 -0.07
CA CYS A 88 -13.66 4.08 1.29
C CYS A 88 -13.59 5.40 2.04
N LEU A 89 -14.49 5.60 2.99
CA LEU A 89 -14.44 6.67 3.99
C LEU A 89 -14.11 6.10 5.36
N GLY A 90 -13.47 6.89 6.18
CA GLY A 90 -13.19 6.60 7.58
C GLY A 90 -13.24 7.89 8.40
N ASP A 91 -13.49 7.77 9.71
CA ASP A 91 -13.48 8.90 10.61
C ASP A 91 -12.06 9.50 10.76
N ASP A 92 -11.04 8.65 10.51
CA ASP A 92 -9.63 9.06 10.42
C ASP A 92 -8.88 8.34 9.31
N THR A 93 -7.60 8.69 9.14
CA THR A 93 -6.73 8.11 8.11
C THR A 93 -6.48 6.61 8.33
N ALA A 94 -6.34 6.15 9.58
CA ALA A 94 -6.06 4.75 9.89
C ALA A 94 -7.26 3.88 9.52
N GLU A 95 -8.47 4.29 9.90
CA GLU A 95 -9.71 3.59 9.55
C GLU A 95 -9.94 3.56 8.04
N ALA A 96 -9.77 4.70 7.36
CA ALA A 96 -9.95 4.78 5.91
C ALA A 96 -8.95 3.91 5.14
N ILE A 97 -7.67 3.85 5.59
CA ILE A 97 -6.66 2.94 5.03
C ILE A 97 -7.06 1.48 5.27
N LEU A 98 -7.44 1.13 6.49
CA LEU A 98 -7.78 -0.24 6.85
C LEU A 98 -8.97 -0.73 6.03
N LYS A 99 -10.07 0.03 5.98
CA LYS A 99 -11.24 -0.26 5.15
C LYS A 99 -10.87 -0.44 3.67
N SER A 100 -10.07 0.48 3.11
CA SER A 100 -9.70 0.43 1.70
C SER A 100 -8.82 -0.77 1.36
N MET A 101 -7.84 -1.11 2.20
CA MET A 101 -6.95 -2.25 2.00
C MET A 101 -7.69 -3.58 2.11
N ILE A 102 -8.56 -3.74 3.10
CA ILE A 102 -9.42 -4.94 3.24
C ILE A 102 -10.33 -5.07 2.01
N SER A 103 -10.93 -3.98 1.57
CA SER A 103 -11.85 -3.98 0.41
C SER A 103 -11.18 -4.39 -0.91
N VAL A 104 -9.88 -4.18 -1.08
CA VAL A 104 -9.12 -4.68 -2.24
C VAL A 104 -8.45 -6.04 -1.97
N GLY A 105 -8.82 -6.71 -0.89
CA GLY A 105 -8.46 -8.11 -0.61
C GLY A 105 -7.20 -8.31 0.24
N TYR A 106 -6.64 -7.26 0.83
CA TYR A 106 -5.59 -7.43 1.84
C TYR A 106 -6.20 -8.01 3.12
N LYS A 107 -5.44 -8.91 3.74
CA LYS A 107 -5.79 -9.47 5.05
C LYS A 107 -4.87 -8.87 6.10
N ILE A 108 -5.40 -8.64 7.28
CA ILE A 108 -4.60 -8.30 8.45
C ILE A 108 -3.75 -9.53 8.81
N PRO A 109 -2.42 -9.39 8.96
CA PRO A 109 -1.57 -10.53 9.31
C PRO A 109 -1.86 -11.03 10.72
N GLY A 110 -1.92 -12.35 10.90
CA GLY A 110 -2.17 -12.96 12.20
C GLY A 110 -0.98 -12.85 13.15
N LYS A 111 0.22 -13.25 12.71
CA LYS A 111 1.40 -13.36 13.62
C LYS A 111 2.74 -13.01 12.99
N SER A 112 2.91 -13.11 11.69
CA SER A 112 4.24 -13.12 11.08
C SER A 112 4.35 -12.28 9.82
N LEU A 113 5.45 -11.52 9.72
CA LEU A 113 5.77 -10.70 8.56
C LEU A 113 7.18 -11.00 8.05
N LEU A 114 7.32 -11.05 6.73
CA LEU A 114 8.61 -11.08 6.05
C LEU A 114 8.95 -9.68 5.52
N LEU A 115 10.10 -9.15 5.93
CA LEU A 115 10.54 -7.79 5.64
C LEU A 115 11.80 -7.77 4.78
N SER A 116 11.72 -7.08 3.66
CA SER A 116 12.85 -6.71 2.82
C SER A 116 12.67 -5.26 2.38
N THR A 117 13.23 -4.33 3.15
CA THR A 117 12.84 -2.91 3.15
C THR A 117 13.78 -2.00 2.35
N GLY A 118 14.33 -2.49 1.25
CA GLY A 118 15.04 -1.66 0.28
C GLY A 118 16.32 -0.98 0.83
N ASP A 119 16.49 0.30 0.49
CA ASP A 119 17.65 1.10 0.87
C ASP A 119 17.56 1.71 2.29
N GLY A 120 18.53 2.55 2.67
CA GLY A 120 18.58 3.19 3.99
C GLY A 120 17.40 4.10 4.27
N LYS A 121 16.91 4.86 3.27
CA LYS A 121 15.76 5.75 3.41
C LYS A 121 14.49 4.96 3.67
N GLN A 122 14.26 3.92 2.88
CA GLN A 122 13.09 3.06 3.00
C GLN A 122 13.09 2.27 4.32
N LYS A 123 14.28 1.84 4.79
CA LYS A 123 14.43 1.25 6.13
C LYS A 123 14.05 2.23 7.25
N ALA A 124 14.47 3.49 7.13
CA ALA A 124 14.13 4.52 8.11
C ALA A 124 12.61 4.81 8.11
N GLU A 125 11.97 4.87 6.94
CA GLU A 125 10.51 5.04 6.80
C GLU A 125 9.72 3.90 7.46
N MET A 126 10.27 2.67 7.49
CA MET A 126 9.65 1.49 8.07
C MET A 126 9.95 1.28 9.56
N LEU A 127 10.90 2.03 10.15
CA LEU A 127 11.43 1.74 11.48
C LEU A 127 10.35 1.77 12.58
N GLU A 128 9.53 2.81 12.61
CA GLU A 128 8.47 2.94 13.61
C GLU A 128 7.40 1.85 13.46
N ALA A 129 7.01 1.51 12.24
CA ALA A 129 6.11 0.40 11.98
C ALA A 129 6.68 -0.94 12.48
N CYS A 130 7.98 -1.19 12.27
CA CYS A 130 8.65 -2.39 12.78
C CYS A 130 8.71 -2.43 14.33
N LYS A 131 8.91 -1.28 14.98
CA LYS A 131 8.85 -1.18 16.45
C LYS A 131 7.44 -1.49 16.98
N ILE A 132 6.42 -0.97 16.33
CA ILE A 132 5.01 -1.22 16.70
C ILE A 132 4.69 -2.72 16.55
N LEU A 133 5.05 -3.33 15.42
CA LEU A 133 4.87 -4.78 15.20
C LEU A 133 5.55 -5.60 16.29
N SER A 134 6.80 -5.29 16.61
CA SER A 134 7.55 -5.97 17.66
C SER A 134 6.88 -5.85 19.04
N LYS A 135 6.43 -4.65 19.40
CA LYS A 135 5.69 -4.40 20.66
C LYS A 135 4.35 -5.15 20.72
N LYS A 136 3.69 -5.33 19.57
CA LYS A 136 2.42 -6.10 19.45
C LYS A 136 2.65 -7.62 19.41
N GLY A 137 3.90 -8.09 19.49
CA GLY A 137 4.25 -9.50 19.53
C GLY A 137 4.29 -10.21 18.18
N TYR A 138 4.36 -9.48 17.08
CA TYR A 138 4.55 -10.08 15.75
C TYR A 138 5.95 -10.67 15.60
N THR A 139 6.02 -11.83 14.96
CA THR A 139 7.30 -12.45 14.57
C THR A 139 7.78 -11.81 13.27
N LEU A 140 8.97 -11.21 13.31
CA LEU A 140 9.56 -10.57 12.14
C LEU A 140 10.65 -11.45 11.55
N TYR A 141 10.49 -11.77 10.27
CA TYR A 141 11.51 -12.40 9.43
C TYR A 141 12.10 -11.32 8.53
N ALA A 142 13.42 -11.28 8.37
CA ALA A 142 14.04 -10.20 7.62
C ALA A 142 15.23 -10.69 6.77
N THR A 143 15.32 -10.20 5.53
CA THR A 143 16.51 -10.44 4.68
C THR A 143 17.73 -9.69 5.18
N GLY A 144 18.94 -10.18 4.89
CA GLY A 144 20.20 -9.80 5.50
C GLY A 144 20.42 -8.32 5.79
N GLY A 145 20.16 -7.43 4.83
CA GLY A 145 20.29 -5.98 5.01
C GLY A 145 19.24 -5.38 5.97
N THR A 146 17.99 -5.86 5.89
CA THR A 146 16.91 -5.44 6.78
C THR A 146 17.12 -6.02 8.18
N TYR A 147 17.51 -7.29 8.28
CA TYR A 147 17.82 -7.93 9.57
C TYR A 147 18.88 -7.16 10.36
N ARG A 148 20.01 -6.79 9.73
CA ARG A 148 21.05 -5.99 10.39
C ARG A 148 20.50 -4.67 10.89
N TYR A 149 19.74 -3.96 10.06
CA TYR A 149 19.15 -2.68 10.44
C TYR A 149 18.18 -2.80 11.62
N LEU A 150 17.33 -3.83 11.65
CA LEU A 150 16.42 -4.09 12.78
C LEU A 150 17.20 -4.40 14.06
N LYS A 151 18.22 -5.26 13.95
CA LYS A 151 19.10 -5.63 15.08
C LYS A 151 19.80 -4.41 15.67
N ASP A 152 20.35 -3.53 14.82
CA ASP A 152 21.03 -2.29 15.25
C ASP A 152 20.07 -1.31 15.95
N ASN A 153 18.76 -1.45 15.70
CA ASN A 153 17.71 -0.68 16.37
C ASN A 153 17.01 -1.45 17.51
N ASN A 154 17.59 -2.54 17.99
CA ASN A 154 17.05 -3.39 19.07
C ASN A 154 15.66 -3.97 18.79
N ILE A 155 15.34 -4.26 17.52
CA ILE A 155 14.11 -4.91 17.11
C ILE A 155 14.40 -6.39 16.83
N PRO A 156 13.81 -7.34 17.59
CA PRO A 156 13.98 -8.76 17.37
C PRO A 156 13.49 -9.17 15.97
N ALA A 157 14.30 -9.93 15.24
CA ALA A 157 13.93 -10.49 13.95
C ALA A 157 14.71 -11.79 13.70
N THR A 158 14.17 -12.65 12.86
CA THR A 158 14.82 -13.86 12.38
C THR A 158 15.41 -13.59 11.00
N LEU A 159 16.71 -13.87 10.84
CA LEU A 159 17.37 -13.77 9.54
C LEU A 159 16.81 -14.79 8.56
N VAL A 160 16.50 -14.35 7.36
CA VAL A 160 16.12 -15.22 6.23
C VAL A 160 17.00 -14.94 5.02
N TYR A 161 17.19 -15.96 4.21
CA TYR A 161 18.08 -15.92 3.07
C TYR A 161 17.32 -15.81 1.75
N TRP A 162 17.97 -15.21 0.76
CA TRP A 162 17.44 -15.10 -0.57
C TRP A 162 17.47 -16.44 -1.33
N PRO A 163 16.59 -16.65 -2.32
CA PRO A 163 16.61 -17.87 -3.14
C PRO A 163 17.94 -18.13 -3.87
N SER A 164 18.77 -17.12 -4.06
CA SER A 164 20.10 -17.26 -4.66
C SER A 164 21.17 -17.78 -3.67
N GLU A 165 20.94 -17.66 -2.36
CA GLU A 165 21.84 -18.11 -1.29
C GLU A 165 21.64 -19.59 -1.00
N LYS A 166 22.03 -20.44 -1.98
CA LYS A 166 21.81 -21.89 -1.92
C LYS A 166 22.46 -22.53 -0.69
N GLY A 167 21.71 -23.43 -0.04
CA GLY A 167 22.17 -24.16 1.14
C GLY A 167 22.01 -23.40 2.45
N MET A 168 21.64 -22.11 2.41
CA MET A 168 21.33 -21.35 3.61
C MET A 168 19.85 -21.48 3.97
N GLN A 169 19.54 -21.53 5.28
CA GLN A 169 18.18 -21.72 5.80
C GLN A 169 17.91 -20.78 6.98
N PRO A 170 16.64 -20.33 7.18
CA PRO A 170 15.50 -20.54 6.30
C PRO A 170 15.53 -19.62 5.07
N GLN A 171 15.05 -20.09 3.92
CA GLN A 171 14.89 -19.24 2.75
C GLN A 171 13.54 -18.52 2.75
N ALA A 172 13.53 -17.30 2.23
CA ALA A 172 12.32 -16.46 2.19
C ALA A 172 11.17 -17.15 1.43
N THR A 173 11.47 -17.77 0.29
CA THR A 173 10.47 -18.49 -0.52
C THR A 173 9.91 -19.71 0.18
N ASP A 174 10.72 -20.45 0.92
CA ASP A 174 10.27 -21.66 1.64
C ASP A 174 9.28 -21.30 2.74
N LEU A 175 9.54 -20.23 3.48
CA LEU A 175 8.61 -19.73 4.50
C LEU A 175 7.25 -19.30 3.92
N ILE A 176 7.28 -18.66 2.74
CA ILE A 176 6.06 -18.27 2.01
C ILE A 176 5.28 -19.51 1.56
N GLN A 177 5.95 -20.47 0.92
CA GLN A 177 5.34 -21.70 0.40
C GLN A 177 4.73 -22.56 1.51
N ASN A 178 5.40 -22.63 2.66
CA ASN A 178 4.94 -23.35 3.83
C ASN A 178 3.90 -22.58 4.67
N LYS A 179 3.44 -21.40 4.18
CA LYS A 179 2.44 -20.54 4.85
C LYS A 179 2.84 -20.16 6.29
N MET A 180 4.14 -19.96 6.50
CA MET A 180 4.67 -19.49 7.78
C MET A 180 4.70 -17.95 7.86
N ILE A 181 4.36 -17.27 6.77
CA ILE A 181 4.32 -15.82 6.65
C ILE A 181 2.89 -15.40 6.31
N ASP A 182 2.37 -14.43 7.07
CA ASP A 182 1.03 -13.88 6.86
C ASP A 182 1.04 -12.64 5.96
N MET A 183 2.15 -11.91 5.89
CA MET A 183 2.31 -10.73 5.05
C MET A 183 3.77 -10.56 4.62
N VAL A 184 3.97 -10.08 3.41
CA VAL A 184 5.28 -9.76 2.86
C VAL A 184 5.39 -8.27 2.54
N VAL A 185 6.43 -7.63 3.05
CA VAL A 185 6.89 -6.31 2.62
C VAL A 185 8.18 -6.52 1.84
N ASN A 186 8.14 -6.33 0.52
CA ASN A 186 9.31 -6.46 -0.33
C ASN A 186 9.48 -5.20 -1.19
N ILE A 187 10.39 -4.34 -0.78
CA ILE A 187 10.66 -3.06 -1.42
C ILE A 187 11.99 -3.19 -2.16
N PRO A 188 12.02 -3.03 -3.50
CA PRO A 188 13.26 -3.11 -4.28
C PRO A 188 14.28 -2.07 -3.84
N LYS A 189 15.54 -2.50 -3.67
CA LYS A 189 16.64 -1.62 -3.26
C LYS A 189 17.23 -0.87 -4.45
N ASN A 190 17.43 -1.56 -5.55
CA ASN A 190 18.02 -1.05 -6.77
C ASN A 190 17.60 -1.92 -7.97
N LEU A 191 18.12 -1.59 -9.16
CA LEU A 191 17.80 -2.29 -10.41
C LEU A 191 18.89 -3.29 -10.82
N THR A 192 19.74 -3.78 -9.92
CA THR A 192 20.70 -4.83 -10.25
C THR A 192 19.98 -6.15 -10.54
N GLN A 193 20.49 -6.94 -11.47
CA GLN A 193 19.86 -8.19 -11.89
C GLN A 193 19.63 -9.15 -10.71
N THR A 194 20.61 -9.30 -9.83
CA THR A 194 20.49 -10.17 -8.64
C THR A 194 19.38 -9.72 -7.69
N GLU A 195 19.25 -8.41 -7.47
CA GLU A 195 18.18 -7.86 -6.61
C GLU A 195 16.81 -8.05 -7.26
N LEU A 196 16.73 -7.81 -8.58
CA LEU A 196 15.50 -8.00 -9.34
C LEU A 196 15.08 -9.48 -9.31
N ASP A 197 15.98 -10.41 -9.57
CA ASP A 197 15.69 -11.85 -9.62
C ASP A 197 15.25 -12.40 -8.26
N ASN A 198 15.96 -12.05 -7.19
CA ASN A 198 15.61 -12.48 -5.84
C ASN A 198 14.32 -11.85 -5.34
N GLY A 199 14.19 -10.53 -5.51
CA GLY A 199 12.98 -9.80 -5.16
C GLY A 199 11.78 -10.31 -5.94
N TYR A 200 11.92 -10.53 -7.25
CA TYR A 200 10.88 -11.11 -8.10
C TYR A 200 10.39 -12.47 -7.56
N LYS A 201 11.31 -13.38 -7.22
CA LYS A 201 10.92 -14.71 -6.70
C LYS A 201 10.11 -14.62 -5.42
N VAL A 202 10.51 -13.74 -4.49
CA VAL A 202 9.77 -13.50 -3.24
C VAL A 202 8.40 -12.88 -3.52
N ARG A 203 8.34 -11.84 -4.34
CA ARG A 203 7.08 -11.18 -4.70
C ARG A 203 6.13 -12.10 -5.44
N ARG A 204 6.67 -12.87 -6.41
CA ARG A 204 5.86 -13.82 -7.18
C ARG A 204 5.32 -14.93 -6.28
N ALA A 205 6.15 -15.51 -5.41
CA ALA A 205 5.71 -16.48 -4.42
C ALA A 205 4.59 -15.93 -3.53
N SER A 206 4.71 -14.68 -3.07
CA SER A 206 3.65 -14.05 -2.25
C SER A 206 2.31 -14.03 -2.99
N VAL A 207 2.30 -13.62 -4.24
CA VAL A 207 1.07 -13.59 -5.06
C VAL A 207 0.54 -15.00 -5.35
N ASP A 208 1.42 -15.94 -5.71
CA ASP A 208 1.02 -17.31 -6.05
C ASP A 208 0.43 -18.07 -4.85
N PHE A 209 0.91 -17.78 -3.64
CA PHE A 209 0.41 -18.37 -2.40
C PHE A 209 -0.65 -17.51 -1.69
N ASN A 210 -1.13 -16.44 -2.36
CA ASN A 210 -2.17 -15.55 -1.87
C ASN A 210 -1.82 -14.92 -0.50
N ILE A 211 -0.56 -14.50 -0.34
CA ILE A 211 -0.08 -13.78 0.82
C ILE A 211 -0.04 -12.29 0.48
N PRO A 212 -0.63 -11.41 1.30
CA PRO A 212 -0.58 -9.97 1.11
C PRO A 212 0.85 -9.45 0.87
N LEU A 213 1.03 -8.68 -0.19
CA LEU A 213 2.32 -8.14 -0.60
C LEU A 213 2.28 -6.62 -0.67
N LEU A 214 3.21 -5.96 0.00
CA LEU A 214 3.42 -4.52 -0.07
C LEU A 214 4.81 -4.22 -0.63
N THR A 215 4.87 -3.37 -1.66
CA THR A 215 6.10 -3.00 -2.37
C THR A 215 6.51 -1.55 -2.20
N ASN A 216 5.77 -0.80 -1.37
CA ASN A 216 6.02 0.60 -1.06
C ASN A 216 6.13 0.82 0.45
N ALA A 217 7.20 1.50 0.91
CA ALA A 217 7.48 1.70 2.33
C ALA A 217 6.41 2.52 3.05
N ARG A 218 5.95 3.61 2.44
CA ARG A 218 4.94 4.49 3.04
C ARG A 218 3.60 3.79 3.20
N LEU A 219 3.15 3.09 2.15
CA LEU A 219 1.91 2.32 2.22
C LEU A 219 2.02 1.20 3.25
N ALA A 220 3.16 0.48 3.29
CA ALA A 220 3.39 -0.58 4.27
C ALA A 220 3.37 -0.02 5.70
N SER A 221 4.08 1.08 5.95
CA SER A 221 4.08 1.74 7.26
C SER A 221 2.67 2.21 7.67
N ALA A 222 1.94 2.85 6.76
CA ALA A 222 0.59 3.34 7.03
C ALA A 222 -0.40 2.19 7.32
N PHE A 223 -0.35 1.11 6.54
CA PHE A 223 -1.21 -0.06 6.76
C PHE A 223 -0.87 -0.80 8.06
N ILE A 224 0.43 -0.97 8.37
CA ILE A 224 0.86 -1.55 9.65
C ILE A 224 0.36 -0.71 10.83
N ASN A 225 0.52 0.60 10.77
CA ASN A 225 0.00 1.49 11.81
C ASN A 225 -1.52 1.36 11.96
N ALA A 226 -2.25 1.30 10.86
CA ALA A 226 -3.70 1.18 10.86
C ALA A 226 -4.16 -0.10 11.57
N PHE A 227 -3.72 -1.29 11.16
CA PHE A 227 -4.15 -2.55 11.78
C PHE A 227 -3.54 -2.79 13.17
N CYS A 228 -2.48 -2.09 13.55
CA CYS A 228 -1.96 -2.12 14.91
C CYS A 228 -2.70 -1.15 15.86
N THR A 229 -3.44 -0.19 15.32
CA THR A 229 -4.20 0.81 16.10
C THR A 229 -5.66 0.44 16.24
N ILE A 230 -6.27 -0.06 15.16
CA ILE A 230 -7.70 -0.38 15.08
C ILE A 230 -7.84 -1.90 14.94
N ASN A 231 -8.69 -2.53 15.75
CA ASN A 231 -9.04 -3.93 15.55
C ASN A 231 -10.10 -4.04 14.45
N GLU A 232 -10.08 -5.14 13.69
CA GLU A 232 -11.03 -5.35 12.60
C GLU A 232 -12.48 -5.33 13.10
N ASP A 233 -12.73 -5.86 14.29
CA ASP A 233 -14.06 -5.90 14.92
C ASP A 233 -14.58 -4.51 15.35
N ASP A 234 -13.68 -3.52 15.48
CA ASP A 234 -14.04 -2.15 15.87
C ASP A 234 -14.42 -1.30 14.65
N ILE A 235 -14.21 -1.80 13.41
CA ILE A 235 -14.54 -1.09 12.19
C ILE A 235 -16.05 -0.97 12.02
N GLN A 236 -16.55 0.26 11.99
CA GLN A 236 -17.96 0.53 11.75
C GLN A 236 -18.24 0.63 10.25
N ILE A 237 -19.28 -0.07 9.81
CA ILE A 237 -19.80 0.09 8.45
C ILE A 237 -20.85 1.20 8.47
N LYS A 238 -20.54 2.29 7.77
CA LYS A 238 -21.42 3.45 7.61
C LYS A 238 -21.74 3.66 6.13
N SER A 239 -22.92 4.15 5.84
CA SER A 239 -23.25 4.64 4.50
C SER A 239 -22.55 5.99 4.23
N TRP A 240 -22.52 6.41 2.95
CA TRP A 240 -21.91 7.70 2.57
C TRP A 240 -22.61 8.91 3.21
N ASP A 241 -23.88 8.77 3.56
CA ASP A 241 -24.70 9.84 4.12
C ASP A 241 -24.50 10.01 5.65
N GLU A 242 -23.87 9.03 6.29
CA GLU A 242 -23.57 9.03 7.73
C GLU A 242 -22.24 9.71 8.09
N TYR A 243 -21.46 10.12 7.08
CA TYR A 243 -20.23 10.90 7.26
C TYR A 243 -20.49 12.40 7.12
#